data_f47d6d491e0c4ce4bc2d4facfc24cf80
#
_entry.id   f47d6d491e0c4ce4bc2d4facfc24cf80
#
_cell.length_a   1.000
_cell.length_b   1.000
_cell.length_c   1.000
_cell.angle_alpha   90.00
_cell.angle_beta   90.00
_cell.angle_gamma   90.00
#
_symmetry.space_group_name_H-M   'P 1'
#
loop_
_entity.id
_entity.type
_entity.pdbx_description
1 polymer ?
#
loop_
_entity_poly.entity_id
_entity_poly.type
_entity_poly.pdbx_seq_one_letter_code
_entity_poly.pdbx_strand_id
1 'polypeptide(L)'
;QQHEGVLINISSGAAWKPYSGWGAYCASKAAVERLTQVIAQEEESIGLRAHSVAPGVIDTDMQALIRATSADRFPDVSRFVDLKRRNDFNSPRFVADALLDLAFDPSQRTSEVALRLPDESS
;
A
#
# COMPACT_ATOMS: atom_id res chain seq x y z
N GLN A 1 -12.51 15.05 24.21
CA GLN A 1 -12.96 13.86 23.48
C GLN A 1 -12.83 14.06 21.99
N GLN A 2 -12.15 13.12 21.32
CA GLN A 2 -11.96 13.16 19.89
C GLN A 2 -13.17 12.54 19.18
N HIS A 3 -13.75 13.27 18.23
CA HIS A 3 -14.88 12.82 17.43
C HIS A 3 -14.54 12.54 15.97
N GLU A 4 -13.28 12.80 15.59
CA GLU A 4 -12.77 12.49 14.26
C GLU A 4 -11.41 11.86 14.37
N GLY A 5 -11.17 10.92 13.50
CA GLY A 5 -9.86 10.27 13.41
C GLY A 5 -9.70 9.62 12.06
N VAL A 6 -8.46 9.30 11.71
CA VAL A 6 -8.14 8.56 10.51
C VAL A 6 -7.11 7.49 10.82
N LEU A 7 -7.39 6.28 10.37
CA LEU A 7 -6.47 5.15 10.41
C LEU A 7 -6.02 4.86 8.98
N ILE A 8 -4.71 4.81 8.77
CA ILE A 8 -4.17 4.44 7.48
C ILE A 8 -3.24 3.24 7.66
N ASN A 9 -3.61 2.13 7.09
CA ASN A 9 -2.77 0.94 7.00
C ASN A 9 -2.07 0.92 5.64
N ILE A 10 -0.82 0.51 5.62
CA ILE A 10 -0.05 0.40 4.39
C ILE A 10 -0.32 -0.97 3.77
N SER A 11 -0.90 -0.96 2.58
CA SER A 11 -1.19 -2.14 1.79
C SER A 11 -0.10 -2.39 0.75
N SER A 12 -0.38 -3.26 -0.18
CA SER A 12 0.53 -3.66 -1.26
C SER A 12 -0.29 -4.18 -2.42
N GLY A 13 0.25 -4.15 -3.62
CA GLY A 13 -0.33 -4.86 -4.75
C GLY A 13 -0.53 -6.34 -4.47
N ALA A 14 0.26 -6.93 -3.56
CA ALA A 14 0.13 -8.31 -3.13
C ALA A 14 -1.19 -8.61 -2.40
N ALA A 15 -1.91 -7.59 -1.93
CA ALA A 15 -3.24 -7.77 -1.35
C ALA A 15 -4.28 -8.16 -2.42
N TRP A 16 -4.05 -7.80 -3.67
CA TRP A 16 -5.01 -8.04 -4.78
C TRP A 16 -4.47 -8.99 -5.84
N LYS A 17 -3.16 -9.05 -6.00
CA LYS A 17 -2.53 -9.83 -7.05
C LYS A 17 -1.71 -10.96 -6.43
N PRO A 18 -1.89 -12.20 -6.90
CA PRO A 18 -1.05 -13.30 -6.41
C PRO A 18 0.37 -13.19 -6.98
N TYR A 19 1.33 -13.48 -6.12
CA TYR A 19 2.74 -13.61 -6.51
C TYR A 19 3.23 -14.98 -6.05
N SER A 20 3.62 -15.80 -7.01
CA SER A 20 4.18 -17.12 -6.71
C SER A 20 5.44 -16.98 -5.84
N GLY A 21 5.51 -17.75 -4.77
CA GLY A 21 6.58 -17.64 -3.78
C GLY A 21 6.28 -16.71 -2.61
N TRP A 22 5.20 -15.92 -2.69
CA TRP A 22 4.85 -14.93 -1.65
C TRP A 22 3.52 -15.24 -0.96
N GLY A 23 3.19 -16.53 -0.79
CA GLY A 23 1.90 -16.90 -0.22
C GLY A 23 1.59 -16.24 1.12
N ALA A 24 2.53 -16.29 2.06
CA ALA A 24 2.34 -15.69 3.38
C ALA A 24 2.22 -14.16 3.31
N TYR A 25 3.07 -13.52 2.52
CA TYR A 25 3.03 -12.06 2.36
C TYR A 25 1.72 -11.60 1.72
N CYS A 26 1.31 -12.25 0.63
CA CYS A 26 0.03 -11.94 -0.03
C CYS A 26 -1.13 -12.12 0.92
N ALA A 27 -1.16 -13.22 1.66
CA ALA A 27 -2.23 -13.50 2.63
C ALA A 27 -2.26 -12.45 3.73
N SER A 28 -1.10 -12.04 4.27
CA SER A 28 -1.02 -11.04 5.32
C SER A 28 -1.53 -9.67 4.85
N LYS A 29 -1.16 -9.27 3.65
CA LYS A 29 -1.61 -7.98 3.09
C LYS A 29 -3.08 -7.99 2.73
N ALA A 30 -3.61 -9.09 2.22
CA ALA A 30 -5.04 -9.25 1.98
C ALA A 30 -5.84 -9.19 3.29
N ALA A 31 -5.32 -9.81 4.35
CA ALA A 31 -5.96 -9.79 5.66
C ALA A 31 -6.02 -8.37 6.24
N VAL A 32 -4.92 -7.61 6.15
CA VAL A 32 -4.88 -6.21 6.63
C VAL A 32 -5.89 -5.36 5.87
N GLU A 33 -6.00 -5.53 4.56
CA GLU A 33 -6.95 -4.77 3.76
C GLU A 33 -8.39 -5.09 4.16
N ARG A 34 -8.74 -6.36 4.30
CA ARG A 34 -10.08 -6.76 4.71
C ARG A 34 -10.39 -6.26 6.13
N LEU A 35 -9.45 -6.37 7.05
CA LEU A 35 -9.62 -5.86 8.41
C LEU A 35 -9.88 -4.34 8.39
N THR A 36 -9.15 -3.59 7.58
CA THR A 36 -9.35 -2.15 7.45
C THR A 36 -10.76 -1.82 6.96
N GLN A 37 -11.28 -2.60 6.02
CA GLN A 37 -12.66 -2.45 5.54
C GLN A 37 -13.68 -2.69 6.64
N VAL A 38 -13.45 -3.71 7.48
CA VAL A 38 -14.34 -4.00 8.62
C VAL A 38 -14.30 -2.86 9.63
N ILE A 39 -13.11 -2.37 9.97
CA ILE A 39 -12.96 -1.23 10.89
C ILE A 39 -13.72 -0.01 10.36
N ALA A 40 -13.60 0.25 9.06
CA ALA A 40 -14.30 1.39 8.44
C ALA A 40 -15.80 1.31 8.64
N GLN A 41 -16.39 0.10 8.52
CA GLN A 41 -17.81 -0.11 8.74
C GLN A 41 -18.21 0.02 10.21
N GLU A 42 -17.45 -0.60 11.09
CA GLU A 42 -17.78 -0.67 12.51
C GLU A 42 -17.65 0.69 13.20
N GLU A 43 -16.69 1.51 12.78
CA GLU A 43 -16.33 2.74 13.47
C GLU A 43 -16.82 4.01 12.75
N GLU A 44 -17.60 3.86 11.69
CA GLU A 44 -18.15 4.99 10.93
C GLU A 44 -18.96 5.95 11.83
N SER A 45 -19.76 5.40 12.72
CA SER A 45 -20.66 6.18 13.57
C SER A 45 -19.93 7.06 14.58
N ILE A 46 -18.68 6.72 14.93
CA ILE A 46 -17.88 7.53 15.86
C ILE A 46 -16.94 8.50 15.15
N GLY A 47 -17.03 8.60 13.83
CA GLY A 47 -16.24 9.54 13.05
C GLY A 47 -14.84 9.06 12.71
N LEU A 48 -14.55 7.76 12.85
CA LEU A 48 -13.26 7.19 12.41
C LEU A 48 -13.34 6.83 10.93
N ARG A 49 -12.38 7.35 10.16
CA ARG A 49 -12.17 6.93 8.78
C ARG A 49 -11.00 5.95 8.75
N ALA A 50 -11.12 4.91 7.97
CA ALA A 50 -10.05 3.92 7.84
C ALA A 50 -9.76 3.66 6.36
N HIS A 51 -8.48 3.67 6.03
CA HIS A 51 -8.01 3.43 4.67
C HIS A 51 -6.87 2.44 4.65
N SER A 52 -6.86 1.60 3.63
CA SER A 52 -5.77 0.68 3.31
C SER A 52 -5.14 1.19 2.01
N VAL A 53 -3.92 1.70 2.09
CA VAL A 53 -3.29 2.42 0.97
C VAL A 53 -2.09 1.64 0.46
N ALA A 54 -2.13 1.27 -0.82
CA ALA A 54 -0.97 0.71 -1.51
C ALA A 54 -0.14 1.86 -2.06
N PRO A 55 1.10 2.03 -1.59
CA PRO A 55 1.89 3.22 -1.92
C PRO A 55 2.61 3.15 -3.27
N GLY A 56 2.48 2.06 -4.00
CA GLY A 56 3.32 1.78 -5.16
C GLY A 56 4.65 1.18 -4.73
N VAL A 57 5.58 1.08 -5.64
CA VAL A 57 6.89 0.49 -5.35
C VAL A 57 7.84 1.60 -4.91
N ILE A 58 8.46 1.40 -3.76
CA ILE A 58 9.43 2.32 -3.16
C ILE A 58 10.77 1.59 -3.06
N ASP A 59 11.88 2.24 -3.45
CA ASP A 59 13.19 1.62 -3.39
C ASP A 59 13.68 1.53 -1.95
N THR A 60 13.45 0.38 -1.32
CA THR A 60 13.78 0.10 0.08
C THR A 60 14.69 -1.13 0.17
N ASP A 61 15.17 -1.42 1.38
CA ASP A 61 15.95 -2.64 1.64
C ASP A 61 15.17 -3.90 1.27
N MET A 62 13.84 -3.88 1.45
CA MET A 62 12.99 -5.00 1.03
C MET A 62 13.06 -5.20 -0.49
N GLN A 63 13.08 -4.13 -1.27
CA GLN A 63 13.22 -4.20 -2.72
C GLN A 63 14.58 -4.78 -3.12
N ALA A 64 15.65 -4.40 -2.41
CA ALA A 64 16.98 -4.97 -2.65
C ALA A 64 16.98 -6.47 -2.38
N LEU A 65 16.34 -6.92 -1.32
CA LEU A 65 16.21 -8.33 -0.99
C LEU A 65 15.42 -9.08 -2.07
N ILE A 66 14.33 -8.51 -2.56
CA ILE A 66 13.52 -9.10 -3.63
C ILE A 66 14.39 -9.29 -4.89
N ARG A 67 15.13 -8.27 -5.30
CA ARG A 67 15.97 -8.33 -6.49
C ARG A 67 17.09 -9.36 -6.36
N ALA A 68 17.53 -9.64 -5.14
CA ALA A 68 18.57 -10.63 -4.87
C ALA A 68 18.03 -12.07 -4.79
N THR A 69 16.70 -12.25 -4.82
CA THR A 69 16.08 -13.57 -4.74
C THR A 69 16.12 -14.26 -6.11
N SER A 70 16.39 -15.57 -6.13
CA SER A 70 16.42 -16.33 -7.37
C SER A 70 15.02 -16.49 -7.99
N ALA A 71 14.97 -16.62 -9.32
CA ALA A 71 13.71 -16.83 -10.03
C ALA A 71 13.00 -18.13 -9.61
N ASP A 72 13.76 -19.13 -9.11
CA ASP A 72 13.17 -20.36 -8.59
C ASP A 72 12.33 -20.14 -7.36
N ARG A 73 12.71 -19.18 -6.53
CA ARG A 73 11.99 -18.84 -5.30
C ARG A 73 10.93 -17.77 -5.55
N PHE A 74 11.18 -16.88 -6.49
CA PHE A 74 10.27 -15.79 -6.82
C PHE A 74 10.27 -15.57 -8.34
N PRO A 75 9.35 -16.21 -9.07
CA PRO A 75 9.31 -16.12 -10.54
C PRO A 75 9.20 -14.70 -11.11
N ASP A 76 8.56 -13.78 -10.38
CA ASP A 76 8.37 -12.40 -10.84
C ASP A 76 9.56 -11.47 -10.55
N VAL A 77 10.71 -12.00 -10.12
CA VAL A 77 11.88 -11.19 -9.74
C VAL A 77 12.33 -10.25 -10.85
N SER A 78 12.23 -10.68 -12.12
CA SER A 78 12.65 -9.86 -13.26
C SER A 78 11.90 -8.54 -13.35
N ARG A 79 10.62 -8.50 -12.98
CA ARG A 79 9.81 -7.28 -12.94
C ARG A 79 10.42 -6.24 -12.00
N PHE A 80 10.88 -6.68 -10.83
CA PHE A 80 11.47 -5.79 -9.82
C PHE A 80 12.87 -5.34 -10.21
N VAL A 81 13.62 -6.18 -10.90
CA VAL A 81 14.91 -5.80 -11.48
C VAL A 81 14.72 -4.73 -12.55
N ASP A 82 13.70 -4.86 -13.39
CA ASP A 82 13.38 -3.88 -14.42
C ASP A 82 12.94 -2.54 -13.83
N LEU A 83 12.15 -2.56 -12.74
CA LEU A 83 11.77 -1.33 -12.04
C LEU A 83 12.98 -0.56 -11.56
N LYS A 84 14.00 -1.25 -11.00
CA LYS A 84 15.25 -0.62 -10.57
C LYS A 84 16.01 -0.05 -11.75
N ARG A 85 16.11 -0.79 -12.84
CA ARG A 85 16.81 -0.35 -14.05
C ARG A 85 16.20 0.94 -14.60
N ARG A 86 14.87 1.04 -14.61
CA ARG A 86 14.15 2.20 -15.10
C ARG A 86 14.00 3.31 -14.06
N ASN A 87 14.43 3.05 -12.82
CA ASN A 87 14.23 3.94 -11.67
C ASN A 87 12.75 4.33 -11.50
N ASP A 88 11.87 3.36 -11.66
CA ASP A 88 10.42 3.57 -11.68
C ASP A 88 9.82 3.30 -10.31
N PHE A 89 10.19 4.15 -9.34
CA PHE A 89 9.74 4.05 -7.96
C PHE A 89 9.04 5.34 -7.53
N ASN A 90 8.08 5.21 -6.61
CA ASN A 90 7.58 6.35 -5.88
C ASN A 90 8.59 6.72 -4.78
N SER A 91 8.86 8.02 -4.61
CA SER A 91 9.74 8.46 -3.54
C SER A 91 9.01 8.39 -2.19
N PRO A 92 9.75 8.19 -1.07
CA PRO A 92 9.15 8.26 0.25
C PRO A 92 8.42 9.57 0.51
N ARG A 93 8.94 10.68 0.02
CA ARG A 93 8.32 11.99 0.18
C ARG A 93 6.97 12.08 -0.55
N PHE A 94 6.92 11.60 -1.79
CA PHE A 94 5.68 11.57 -2.55
C PHE A 94 4.60 10.79 -1.80
N VAL A 95 4.96 9.61 -1.27
CA VAL A 95 4.04 8.78 -0.51
C VAL A 95 3.61 9.47 0.77
N ALA A 96 4.56 10.04 1.53
CA ALA A 96 4.25 10.73 2.78
C ALA A 96 3.30 11.90 2.57
N ASP A 97 3.55 12.72 1.54
CA ASP A 97 2.69 13.86 1.23
C ASP A 97 1.27 13.39 0.87
N ALA A 98 1.15 12.32 0.07
CA ALA A 98 -0.16 11.77 -0.29
C ALA A 98 -0.93 11.25 0.93
N LEU A 99 -0.24 10.59 1.85
CA LEU A 99 -0.87 10.08 3.07
C LEU A 99 -1.32 11.23 3.99
N LEU A 100 -0.52 12.28 4.11
CA LEU A 100 -0.89 13.46 4.90
C LEU A 100 -2.07 14.19 4.28
N ASP A 101 -2.11 14.31 2.96
CA ASP A 101 -3.24 14.92 2.26
C ASP A 101 -4.52 14.10 2.48
N LEU A 102 -4.44 12.79 2.38
CA LEU A 102 -5.59 11.91 2.64
C LEU A 102 -6.09 12.07 4.08
N ALA A 103 -5.18 12.21 5.03
CA ALA A 103 -5.53 12.33 6.44
C ALA A 103 -6.12 13.70 6.79
N PHE A 104 -5.56 14.77 6.24
CA PHE A 104 -5.82 16.13 6.75
C PHE A 104 -6.40 17.12 5.74
N ASP A 105 -6.35 16.86 4.44
CA ASP A 105 -6.93 17.75 3.45
C ASP A 105 -8.38 17.35 3.17
N PRO A 106 -9.36 18.18 3.57
CA PRO A 106 -10.77 17.85 3.34
C PRO A 106 -11.15 17.62 1.87
N SER A 107 -10.43 18.26 0.94
CA SER A 107 -10.69 18.09 -0.49
C SER A 107 -10.28 16.71 -1.02
N GLN A 108 -9.44 15.99 -0.27
CA GLN A 108 -8.95 14.65 -0.62
C GLN A 108 -9.75 13.53 0.06
N ARG A 109 -10.76 13.87 0.84
CA ARG A 109 -11.56 12.84 1.52
C ARG A 109 -12.32 11.99 0.52
N THR A 110 -12.36 10.68 0.82
CA THR A 110 -13.09 9.71 0.03
C THR A 110 -13.73 8.67 0.94
N SER A 111 -14.82 8.08 0.50
CA SER A 111 -15.47 6.96 1.19
C SER A 111 -14.82 5.62 0.84
N GLU A 112 -13.95 5.58 -0.16
CA GLU A 112 -13.25 4.35 -0.52
C GLU A 112 -12.23 3.99 0.56
N VAL A 113 -12.18 2.71 0.93
CA VAL A 113 -11.27 2.21 1.95
C VAL A 113 -9.95 1.77 1.33
N ALA A 114 -10.03 0.89 0.33
CA ALA A 114 -8.85 0.38 -0.37
C ALA A 114 -8.43 1.37 -1.46
N LEU A 115 -7.25 1.93 -1.31
CA LEU A 115 -6.73 2.96 -2.22
C LEU A 115 -5.37 2.56 -2.76
N ARG A 116 -5.07 3.01 -3.95
CA ARG A 116 -3.76 2.85 -4.57
C ARG A 116 -3.27 4.22 -5.02
N LEU A 117 -2.05 4.57 -4.60
CA LEU A 117 -1.44 5.84 -5.04
C LEU A 117 -1.03 5.74 -6.50
N PRO A 118 -1.14 6.87 -7.24
CA PRO A 118 -0.63 6.91 -8.60
C PRO A 118 0.89 6.83 -8.64
N ASP A 119 1.44 6.57 -9.80
CA ASP A 119 2.88 6.63 -10.00
C ASP A 119 3.33 8.09 -9.99
N GLU A 120 4.41 8.38 -9.27
CA GLU A 120 4.96 9.73 -9.14
C GLU A 120 5.35 10.31 -10.50
N SER A 121 5.80 9.43 -11.40
CA SER A 121 6.24 9.82 -12.75
C SER A 121 5.09 10.07 -13.73
N SER A 122 3.86 9.78 -13.35
CA SER A 122 2.71 9.94 -14.24
C SER A 122 2.06 11.33 -14.20
#